data_456e6c5c7322daab73d94255b615ca74
#
_entry.id   456e6c5c7322daab73d94255b615ca74
#
_cell.length_a   1.000
_cell.length_b   1.000
_cell.length_c   1.000
_cell.angle_alpha   90.00
_cell.angle_beta   90.00
_cell.angle_gamma   90.00
#
_symmetry.space_group_name_H-M   'P 1'
#
loop_
_entity.id
_entity.type
_entity.pdbx_description
1 polymer ?
#
loop_
_entity_poly.entity_id
_entity_poly.type
_entity_poly.pdbx_seq_one_letter_code
_entity_poly.pdbx_strand_id
1 'polypeptide(L)'
;MLRPSLIGALVTAALVWPAAAQESYVVGVSGALTGPAAGTNAPPIEGLRLYVDRLNAGGGVNGKKIQLIVLDDQAEPSKAAANAKRLLSQDNVRLLVLSSLSSTYAPVIAETKRANVPLMLMGAVCPKEVYPPAEALQFCTTAYAGGYDSRATLAFIKETAKEPVRIGFAAMAIPLSRGEIDYAEEQAKSMGMTAVDKEVIPPPTADYTPFATKLKDANPNWIFSWAPWVTQVKTFEALRRLGWQGDYITWAHIEAEGELARLKDPKFYVIGANSLFQDNLAIHKQIVEEAKKGNVRYPAEQLTEGWIGGMVLEAVLKNAGWPADAAKIRAAMEQVKVDTQGLRGGPIEWSNDNHFRTRQYYRVYHWDPAKSAVAVAKDWVPYDVK
;
A
#
# COMPACT_ATOMS: atom_id res chain seq x y z
N MET A 1 1.24 78.84 -45.55
CA MET A 1 1.68 77.51 -46.05
C MET A 1 1.94 76.61 -44.85
N LEU A 2 0.98 75.80 -44.48
CA LEU A 2 1.08 74.83 -43.35
C LEU A 2 1.32 73.43 -43.95
N ARG A 3 2.40 72.80 -43.52
CA ARG A 3 2.71 71.38 -43.86
C ARG A 3 2.05 70.47 -42.82
N PRO A 4 1.35 69.37 -43.17
CA PRO A 4 0.88 68.35 -42.20
C PRO A 4 2.02 67.37 -41.98
N SER A 5 2.31 67.12 -40.68
CA SER A 5 3.18 66.05 -40.21
C SER A 5 2.36 64.72 -40.13
N LEU A 6 2.79 63.75 -40.91
CA LEU A 6 2.28 62.40 -40.81
C LEU A 6 2.95 61.68 -39.59
N ILE A 7 2.15 61.35 -38.54
CA ILE A 7 2.57 60.49 -37.46
C ILE A 7 2.22 59.02 -37.86
N GLY A 8 3.26 58.27 -38.20
CA GLY A 8 3.14 56.86 -38.47
C GLY A 8 2.95 56.05 -37.14
N ALA A 9 1.77 55.43 -36.92
CA ALA A 9 1.55 54.56 -35.83
C ALA A 9 2.14 53.17 -36.15
N LEU A 10 3.21 52.78 -35.44
CA LEU A 10 3.73 51.41 -35.43
C LEU A 10 2.77 50.53 -34.64
N VAL A 11 2.01 49.68 -35.31
CA VAL A 11 1.24 48.61 -34.68
C VAL A 11 2.17 47.42 -34.45
N THR A 12 2.67 47.25 -33.24
CA THR A 12 3.39 46.06 -32.82
C THR A 12 2.37 44.90 -32.66
N ALA A 13 2.29 44.00 -33.63
CA ALA A 13 1.56 42.76 -33.52
C ALA A 13 2.28 41.86 -32.54
N ALA A 14 1.79 41.79 -31.30
CA ALA A 14 2.23 40.78 -30.34
C ALA A 14 1.76 39.40 -30.85
N LEU A 15 2.69 38.59 -31.33
CA LEU A 15 2.46 37.17 -31.60
C LEU A 15 2.15 36.48 -30.28
N VAL A 16 0.86 36.31 -29.95
CA VAL A 16 0.39 35.42 -28.89
C VAL A 16 0.60 34.01 -29.41
N TRP A 17 1.75 33.41 -29.09
CA TRP A 17 1.88 31.96 -29.25
C TRP A 17 0.84 31.31 -28.36
N PRO A 18 -0.01 30.41 -28.91
CA PRO A 18 -0.85 29.60 -28.07
C PRO A 18 0.09 28.81 -27.14
N ALA A 19 -0.06 28.98 -25.82
CA ALA A 19 0.59 28.12 -24.86
C ALA A 19 0.10 26.71 -25.19
N ALA A 20 0.95 25.92 -25.88
CA ALA A 20 0.66 24.53 -26.10
C ALA A 20 0.40 23.92 -24.72
N ALA A 21 -0.83 23.47 -24.46
CA ALA A 21 -1.17 22.75 -23.23
C ALA A 21 -0.11 21.66 -23.10
N GLN A 22 0.71 21.74 -22.07
CA GLN A 22 1.83 20.82 -21.88
C GLN A 22 1.22 19.44 -21.73
N GLU A 23 1.28 18.63 -22.79
CA GLU A 23 0.79 17.26 -22.80
C GLU A 23 1.45 16.49 -21.64
N SER A 24 0.66 15.82 -20.82
CA SER A 24 1.11 15.12 -19.64
C SER A 24 0.55 13.69 -19.59
N TYR A 25 1.25 12.81 -18.92
CA TYR A 25 0.68 11.51 -18.54
C TYR A 25 -0.41 11.75 -17.47
N VAL A 26 -1.67 11.43 -17.79
CA VAL A 26 -2.77 11.56 -16.84
C VAL A 26 -3.00 10.22 -16.15
N VAL A 27 -2.82 10.19 -14.82
CA VAL A 27 -2.98 9.01 -13.98
C VAL A 27 -4.10 9.27 -12.97
N GLY A 28 -5.09 8.39 -12.93
CA GLY A 28 -6.18 8.47 -11.97
C GLY A 28 -5.84 7.76 -10.66
N VAL A 29 -6.26 8.32 -9.55
CA VAL A 29 -6.10 7.73 -8.21
C VAL A 29 -7.45 7.76 -7.50
N SER A 30 -7.94 6.60 -7.06
CA SER A 30 -9.05 6.51 -6.09
C SER A 30 -8.50 5.95 -4.80
N GLY A 31 -8.89 6.54 -3.66
CA GLY A 31 -8.47 6.02 -2.38
C GLY A 31 -9.18 6.67 -1.21
N ALA A 32 -9.04 6.06 -0.03
CA ALA A 32 -9.65 6.56 1.19
C ALA A 32 -8.81 7.70 1.80
N LEU A 33 -9.09 8.94 1.37
CA LEU A 33 -8.41 10.15 1.86
C LEU A 33 -9.03 10.66 3.16
N THR A 34 -10.32 10.40 3.36
CA THR A 34 -11.06 10.75 4.57
C THR A 34 -11.82 9.54 5.12
N GLY A 35 -12.43 9.67 6.30
CA GLY A 35 -13.16 8.59 6.95
C GLY A 35 -12.25 7.63 7.74
N PRO A 36 -12.82 6.51 8.25
CA PRO A 36 -12.14 5.61 9.19
C PRO A 36 -10.88 4.91 8.65
N ALA A 37 -10.79 4.75 7.32
CA ALA A 37 -9.66 4.09 6.66
C ALA A 37 -8.55 5.07 6.22
N ALA A 38 -8.74 6.37 6.38
CA ALA A 38 -7.80 7.39 5.89
C ALA A 38 -6.40 7.28 6.51
N GLY A 39 -6.31 6.93 7.80
CA GLY A 39 -5.02 6.77 8.48
C GLY A 39 -4.05 5.82 7.78
N THR A 40 -4.57 4.74 7.21
CA THR A 40 -3.77 3.73 6.51
C THR A 40 -3.65 3.99 5.00
N ASN A 41 -4.66 4.57 4.35
CA ASN A 41 -4.71 4.65 2.89
C ASN A 41 -4.32 6.01 2.30
N ALA A 42 -4.45 7.11 3.05
CA ALA A 42 -4.07 8.44 2.56
C ALA A 42 -2.54 8.66 2.53
N PRO A 43 -1.73 8.21 3.51
CA PRO A 43 -0.27 8.41 3.45
C PRO A 43 0.41 7.80 2.21
N PRO A 44 0.08 6.58 1.73
CA PRO A 44 0.59 6.08 0.46
C PRO A 44 0.28 6.97 -0.73
N ILE A 45 -0.92 7.56 -0.80
CA ILE A 45 -1.28 8.49 -1.89
C ILE A 45 -0.42 9.75 -1.82
N GLU A 46 -0.16 10.26 -0.62
CA GLU A 46 0.74 11.39 -0.42
C GLU A 46 2.19 11.05 -0.81
N GLY A 47 2.66 9.83 -0.49
CA GLY A 47 3.97 9.35 -0.92
C GLY A 47 4.11 9.26 -2.45
N LEU A 48 3.07 8.80 -3.14
CA LEU A 48 3.01 8.82 -4.61
C LEU A 48 3.07 10.26 -5.16
N ARG A 49 2.26 11.16 -4.59
CA ARG A 49 2.25 12.57 -4.99
C ARG A 49 3.63 13.20 -4.84
N LEU A 50 4.26 12.99 -3.69
CA LEU A 50 5.60 13.51 -3.41
C LEU A 50 6.65 13.00 -4.41
N TYR A 51 6.60 11.70 -4.74
CA TYR A 51 7.49 11.13 -5.75
C TYR A 51 7.26 11.75 -7.13
N VAL A 52 6.00 11.90 -7.54
CA VAL A 52 5.61 12.51 -8.82
C VAL A 52 6.02 13.99 -8.89
N ASP A 53 5.83 14.74 -7.81
CA ASP A 53 6.24 16.15 -7.74
C ASP A 53 7.76 16.28 -7.92
N ARG A 54 8.56 15.41 -7.30
CA ARG A 54 10.00 15.33 -7.49
C ARG A 54 10.38 15.03 -8.96
N LEU A 55 9.73 14.04 -9.58
CA LEU A 55 9.95 13.72 -11.00
C LEU A 55 9.61 14.92 -11.88
N ASN A 56 8.47 15.55 -11.62
CA ASN A 56 8.01 16.71 -12.36
C ASN A 56 8.96 17.89 -12.21
N ALA A 57 9.54 18.13 -11.05
CA ALA A 57 10.57 19.15 -10.84
C ALA A 57 11.82 18.87 -11.69
N GLY A 58 12.19 17.59 -11.87
CA GLY A 58 13.30 17.14 -12.71
C GLY A 58 13.00 17.06 -14.22
N GLY A 59 11.84 17.52 -14.69
CA GLY A 59 11.48 17.50 -16.12
C GLY A 59 10.45 16.42 -16.50
N GLY A 60 9.99 15.60 -15.53
CA GLY A 60 9.01 14.53 -15.76
C GLY A 60 9.63 13.25 -16.33
N VAL A 61 8.82 12.46 -17.00
CA VAL A 61 9.22 11.20 -17.65
C VAL A 61 9.15 11.38 -19.17
N ASN A 62 10.18 11.01 -19.91
CA ASN A 62 10.28 11.23 -21.36
C ASN A 62 10.01 12.69 -21.77
N GLY A 63 10.41 13.67 -20.93
CA GLY A 63 10.17 15.10 -21.14
C GLY A 63 8.71 15.54 -20.93
N LYS A 64 7.86 14.70 -20.37
CA LYS A 64 6.45 14.97 -20.08
C LYS A 64 6.17 14.89 -18.60
N LYS A 65 5.34 15.83 -18.11
CA LYS A 65 4.90 15.83 -16.71
C LYS A 65 3.90 14.69 -16.46
N ILE A 66 3.78 14.29 -15.21
CA ILE A 66 2.72 13.38 -14.73
C ILE A 66 1.69 14.24 -14.00
N GLN A 67 0.42 14.09 -14.36
CA GLN A 67 -0.72 14.70 -13.70
C GLN A 67 -1.47 13.62 -12.94
N LEU A 68 -1.55 13.74 -11.62
CA LEU A 68 -2.39 12.88 -10.79
C LEU A 68 -3.77 13.53 -10.61
N ILE A 69 -4.84 12.79 -10.93
CA ILE A 69 -6.22 13.16 -10.59
C ILE A 69 -6.63 12.27 -9.43
N VAL A 70 -6.71 12.85 -8.23
CA VAL A 70 -6.94 12.12 -6.98
C VAL A 70 -8.36 12.35 -6.49
N LEU A 71 -9.11 11.27 -6.26
CA LEU A 71 -10.48 11.28 -5.79
C LEU A 71 -10.64 10.47 -4.50
N ASP A 72 -11.36 11.04 -3.53
CA ASP A 72 -11.66 10.37 -2.26
C ASP A 72 -12.82 9.38 -2.42
N ASP A 73 -12.63 8.12 -2.05
CA ASP A 73 -13.68 7.10 -2.01
C ASP A 73 -14.18 6.77 -0.60
N GLN A 74 -13.52 7.30 0.44
CA GLN A 74 -13.88 7.08 1.84
C GLN A 74 -13.96 5.59 2.23
N ALA A 75 -13.33 4.70 1.46
CA ALA A 75 -13.46 3.24 1.52
C ALA A 75 -14.90 2.73 1.28
N GLU A 76 -15.74 3.52 0.61
CA GLU A 76 -17.11 3.15 0.25
C GLU A 76 -17.17 2.60 -1.18
N PRO A 77 -17.68 1.36 -1.39
CA PRO A 77 -17.72 0.72 -2.71
C PRO A 77 -18.42 1.55 -3.79
N SER A 78 -19.52 2.22 -3.46
CA SER A 78 -20.28 3.08 -4.39
C SER A 78 -19.49 4.31 -4.84
N LYS A 79 -18.75 4.96 -3.92
CA LYS A 79 -17.90 6.10 -4.24
C LYS A 79 -16.69 5.67 -5.07
N ALA A 80 -16.06 4.54 -4.73
CA ALA A 80 -14.96 3.98 -5.50
C ALA A 80 -15.36 3.64 -6.94
N ALA A 81 -16.57 3.06 -7.14
CA ALA A 81 -17.15 2.83 -8.46
C ALA A 81 -17.36 4.14 -9.24
N ALA A 82 -17.95 5.15 -8.60
CA ALA A 82 -18.19 6.45 -9.21
C ALA A 82 -16.88 7.15 -9.60
N ASN A 83 -15.87 7.11 -8.72
CA ASN A 83 -14.52 7.63 -8.99
C ASN A 83 -13.88 6.93 -10.20
N ALA A 84 -13.87 5.59 -10.22
CA ALA A 84 -13.31 4.82 -11.32
C ALA A 84 -14.02 5.17 -12.65
N LYS A 85 -15.36 5.18 -12.66
CA LYS A 85 -16.14 5.56 -13.84
C LYS A 85 -15.79 6.96 -14.33
N ARG A 86 -15.73 7.96 -13.45
CA ARG A 86 -15.36 9.34 -13.79
C ARG A 86 -13.95 9.40 -14.40
N LEU A 87 -12.95 8.86 -13.68
CA LEU A 87 -11.54 8.88 -14.10
C LEU A 87 -11.35 8.24 -15.49
N LEU A 88 -12.04 7.13 -15.75
CA LEU A 88 -11.89 6.37 -17.00
C LEU A 88 -12.67 7.00 -18.16
N SER A 89 -13.87 7.55 -17.93
CA SER A 89 -14.77 8.00 -19.00
C SER A 89 -14.78 9.52 -19.25
N GLN A 90 -14.45 10.32 -18.22
CA GLN A 90 -14.47 11.79 -18.31
C GLN A 90 -13.06 12.37 -18.31
N ASP A 91 -12.22 11.92 -17.36
CA ASP A 91 -10.84 12.41 -17.21
C ASP A 91 -9.87 11.65 -18.14
N ASN A 92 -10.34 10.60 -18.83
CA ASN A 92 -9.64 9.87 -19.88
C ASN A 92 -8.27 9.30 -19.43
N VAL A 93 -8.17 8.87 -18.18
CA VAL A 93 -6.93 8.27 -17.64
C VAL A 93 -6.61 6.95 -18.33
N ARG A 94 -5.32 6.61 -18.44
CA ARG A 94 -4.81 5.40 -19.08
C ARG A 94 -4.20 4.41 -18.09
N LEU A 95 -4.12 4.79 -16.83
CA LEU A 95 -3.75 3.97 -15.69
C LEU A 95 -4.57 4.42 -14.48
N LEU A 96 -5.22 3.49 -13.79
CA LEU A 96 -5.89 3.74 -12.52
C LEU A 96 -5.06 3.18 -11.38
N VAL A 97 -4.89 3.97 -10.32
CA VAL A 97 -4.27 3.56 -9.06
C VAL A 97 -5.34 3.47 -7.98
N LEU A 98 -5.31 2.43 -7.17
CA LEU A 98 -6.23 2.23 -6.05
C LEU A 98 -5.46 2.06 -4.74
N SER A 99 -5.79 2.91 -3.75
CA SER A 99 -5.33 2.79 -2.36
C SER A 99 -6.53 2.89 -1.43
N SER A 100 -7.22 1.76 -1.21
CA SER A 100 -8.45 1.69 -0.43
C SER A 100 -8.69 0.30 0.16
N LEU A 101 -9.76 0.11 0.90
CA LEU A 101 -10.12 -1.20 1.47
C LEU A 101 -10.58 -2.19 0.40
N SER A 102 -10.36 -3.49 0.65
CA SER A 102 -10.72 -4.57 -0.29
C SER A 102 -12.22 -4.65 -0.62
N SER A 103 -13.09 -4.05 0.18
CA SER A 103 -14.51 -3.90 -0.13
C SER A 103 -14.78 -3.05 -1.39
N THR A 104 -13.83 -2.19 -1.80
CA THR A 104 -13.93 -1.32 -2.97
C THR A 104 -13.41 -1.98 -4.27
N TYR A 105 -12.77 -3.14 -4.20
CA TYR A 105 -12.05 -3.72 -5.35
C TYR A 105 -13.00 -4.16 -6.46
N ALA A 106 -14.03 -4.96 -6.13
CA ALA A 106 -14.91 -5.52 -7.15
C ALA A 106 -15.53 -4.45 -8.08
N PRO A 107 -16.11 -3.36 -7.58
CA PRO A 107 -16.68 -2.32 -8.44
C PRO A 107 -15.60 -1.56 -9.25
N VAL A 108 -14.41 -1.30 -8.68
CA VAL A 108 -13.32 -0.63 -9.41
C VAL A 108 -12.78 -1.54 -10.51
N ILE A 109 -12.55 -2.82 -10.23
CA ILE A 109 -12.09 -3.83 -11.20
C ILE A 109 -13.10 -3.97 -12.35
N ALA A 110 -14.40 -3.93 -12.07
CA ALA A 110 -15.42 -3.99 -13.11
C ALA A 110 -15.33 -2.79 -14.07
N GLU A 111 -15.09 -1.58 -13.57
CA GLU A 111 -14.93 -0.38 -14.41
C GLU A 111 -13.62 -0.43 -15.23
N THR A 112 -12.50 -0.86 -14.64
CA THR A 112 -11.22 -0.97 -15.37
C THR A 112 -11.28 -2.05 -16.46
N LYS A 113 -11.93 -3.20 -16.19
CA LYS A 113 -12.17 -4.23 -17.19
C LYS A 113 -13.03 -3.73 -18.34
N ARG A 114 -14.11 -2.97 -18.06
CA ARG A 114 -14.97 -2.38 -19.09
C ARG A 114 -14.23 -1.39 -19.99
N ALA A 115 -13.36 -0.57 -19.40
CA ALA A 115 -12.57 0.42 -20.13
C ALA A 115 -11.30 -0.14 -20.75
N ASN A 116 -10.93 -1.38 -20.45
CA ASN A 116 -9.66 -2.03 -20.83
C ASN A 116 -8.43 -1.19 -20.40
N VAL A 117 -8.46 -0.67 -19.17
CA VAL A 117 -7.40 0.16 -18.57
C VAL A 117 -6.76 -0.59 -17.40
N PRO A 118 -5.43 -0.66 -17.31
CA PRO A 118 -4.77 -1.33 -16.19
C PRO A 118 -5.02 -0.64 -14.86
N LEU A 119 -5.09 -1.47 -13.81
CA LEU A 119 -5.26 -1.08 -12.42
C LEU A 119 -4.00 -1.42 -11.64
N MET A 120 -3.40 -0.44 -10.98
CA MET A 120 -2.31 -0.63 -10.03
C MET A 120 -2.83 -0.49 -8.60
N LEU A 121 -2.78 -1.57 -7.84
CA LEU A 121 -3.07 -1.56 -6.41
C LEU A 121 -1.82 -1.10 -5.66
N MET A 122 -1.95 -0.02 -4.89
CA MET A 122 -0.87 0.62 -4.15
C MET A 122 -1.37 0.99 -2.74
N GLY A 123 -0.60 0.64 -1.70
CA GLY A 123 -1.06 0.84 -0.32
C GLY A 123 -2.32 0.05 0.07
N ALA A 124 -2.75 -0.85 -0.81
CA ALA A 124 -3.90 -1.73 -0.67
C ALA A 124 -3.43 -3.20 -0.70
N VAL A 125 -4.25 -4.13 -0.23
CA VAL A 125 -3.88 -5.55 -0.22
C VAL A 125 -3.93 -6.12 -1.64
N CYS A 126 -2.98 -6.98 -2.00
CA CYS A 126 -2.96 -7.65 -3.29
C CYS A 126 -4.05 -8.75 -3.35
N PRO A 127 -4.99 -8.68 -4.30
CA PRO A 127 -5.96 -9.73 -4.52
C PRO A 127 -5.33 -10.95 -5.23
N LYS A 128 -6.01 -12.09 -5.19
CA LYS A 128 -5.49 -13.35 -5.77
C LYS A 128 -5.21 -13.26 -7.28
N GLU A 129 -5.90 -12.38 -7.98
CA GLU A 129 -5.84 -12.18 -9.43
C GLU A 129 -4.48 -11.63 -9.91
N VAL A 130 -3.61 -11.18 -9.00
CA VAL A 130 -2.25 -10.72 -9.35
C VAL A 130 -1.19 -11.83 -9.28
N TYR A 131 -1.51 -12.96 -8.63
CA TYR A 131 -0.61 -14.12 -8.55
C TYR A 131 -0.74 -15.02 -9.77
N PRO A 132 0.24 -15.89 -10.05
CA PRO A 132 0.18 -16.80 -11.20
C PRO A 132 -1.01 -17.78 -11.16
N PRO A 133 -1.77 -17.92 -12.26
CA PRO A 133 -1.76 -17.10 -13.46
C PRO A 133 -2.49 -15.76 -13.26
N ALA A 134 -1.79 -14.65 -13.47
CA ALA A 134 -2.33 -13.33 -13.20
C ALA A 134 -3.39 -12.89 -14.21
N GLU A 135 -4.39 -12.10 -13.75
CA GLU A 135 -5.35 -11.45 -14.64
C GLU A 135 -4.74 -10.20 -15.30
N ALA A 136 -4.95 -10.05 -16.61
CA ALA A 136 -4.24 -9.12 -17.47
C ALA A 136 -4.25 -7.64 -17.09
N LEU A 137 -5.18 -7.17 -16.26
CA LEU A 137 -5.35 -5.74 -15.98
C LEU A 137 -5.03 -5.34 -14.52
N GLN A 138 -4.74 -6.29 -13.64
CA GLN A 138 -4.52 -6.01 -12.23
C GLN A 138 -3.07 -6.22 -11.85
N PHE A 139 -2.42 -5.19 -11.29
CA PHE A 139 -1.03 -5.19 -10.88
C PHE A 139 -0.90 -4.69 -9.43
N CYS A 140 0.06 -5.19 -8.67
CA CYS A 140 0.15 -4.87 -7.26
C CYS A 140 1.58 -4.52 -6.83
N THR A 141 1.76 -3.32 -6.28
CA THR A 141 3.05 -2.85 -5.76
C THR A 141 3.22 -3.06 -4.26
N THR A 142 2.15 -3.41 -3.53
CA THR A 142 2.14 -3.39 -2.07
C THR A 142 2.96 -4.50 -1.42
N ALA A 143 3.22 -4.33 -0.13
CA ALA A 143 3.93 -5.31 0.68
C ALA A 143 3.11 -6.57 1.00
N TYR A 144 1.79 -6.51 0.87
CA TYR A 144 0.87 -7.56 1.34
C TYR A 144 0.69 -8.67 0.32
N ALA A 145 0.87 -9.91 0.76
CA ALA A 145 0.79 -11.09 -0.10
C ALA A 145 -0.12 -12.16 0.51
N GLY A 146 -1.39 -12.19 0.07
CA GLY A 146 -2.38 -13.14 0.60
C GLY A 146 -1.90 -14.58 0.57
N GLY A 147 -2.12 -15.32 1.64
CA GLY A 147 -1.63 -16.68 1.87
C GLY A 147 -0.14 -16.79 2.20
N TYR A 148 0.72 -15.96 1.61
CA TYR A 148 2.16 -15.93 1.93
C TYR A 148 2.40 -15.27 3.28
N ASP A 149 1.67 -14.21 3.59
CA ASP A 149 1.74 -13.51 4.88
C ASP A 149 1.42 -14.47 6.03
N SER A 150 0.34 -15.25 5.90
CA SER A 150 -0.04 -16.25 6.89
C SER A 150 0.99 -17.35 7.03
N ARG A 151 1.52 -17.88 5.93
CA ARG A 151 2.55 -18.95 5.98
C ARG A 151 3.82 -18.47 6.68
N ALA A 152 4.28 -17.26 6.37
CA ALA A 152 5.46 -16.66 7.00
C ALA A 152 5.23 -16.42 8.51
N THR A 153 4.05 -15.90 8.86
CA THR A 153 3.66 -15.65 10.25
C THR A 153 3.62 -16.92 11.07
N LEU A 154 2.93 -17.96 10.57
CA LEU A 154 2.82 -19.23 11.28
C LEU A 154 4.16 -19.98 11.38
N ALA A 155 5.03 -19.86 10.36
CA ALA A 155 6.38 -20.38 10.44
C ALA A 155 7.19 -19.70 11.55
N PHE A 156 7.10 -18.37 11.66
CA PHE A 156 7.74 -17.62 12.75
C PHE A 156 7.20 -18.00 14.12
N ILE A 157 5.87 -18.12 14.28
CA ILE A 157 5.24 -18.59 15.54
C ILE A 157 5.79 -19.96 15.92
N LYS A 158 5.80 -20.91 14.97
CA LYS A 158 6.26 -22.29 15.23
C LYS A 158 7.73 -22.35 15.64
N GLU A 159 8.57 -21.49 15.08
CA GLU A 159 10.00 -21.40 15.40
C GLU A 159 10.24 -20.75 16.78
N THR A 160 9.39 -19.80 17.15
CA THR A 160 9.59 -18.95 18.33
C THR A 160 8.92 -19.50 19.59
N ALA A 161 7.83 -20.25 19.42
CA ALA A 161 7.03 -20.77 20.52
C ALA A 161 7.82 -21.79 21.37
N LYS A 162 7.78 -21.60 22.69
CA LYS A 162 8.43 -22.45 23.69
C LYS A 162 7.52 -23.56 24.21
N GLU A 163 6.22 -23.47 23.94
CA GLU A 163 5.15 -24.35 24.40
C GLU A 163 4.26 -24.72 23.21
N PRO A 164 3.42 -25.77 23.32
CA PRO A 164 2.43 -26.07 22.30
C PRO A 164 1.55 -24.86 21.99
N VAL A 165 1.44 -24.51 20.70
CA VAL A 165 0.75 -23.31 20.25
C VAL A 165 -0.75 -23.47 20.34
N ARG A 166 -1.39 -22.62 21.13
CA ARG A 166 -2.82 -22.37 21.17
C ARG A 166 -3.05 -20.98 20.56
N ILE A 167 -3.57 -20.93 19.34
CA ILE A 167 -3.64 -19.70 18.56
C ILE A 167 -5.07 -19.19 18.42
N GLY A 168 -5.28 -17.91 18.76
CA GLY A 168 -6.45 -17.14 18.41
C GLY A 168 -6.23 -16.31 17.15
N PHE A 169 -7.31 -15.94 16.46
CA PHE A 169 -7.25 -15.17 15.23
C PHE A 169 -8.14 -13.94 15.30
N ALA A 170 -7.71 -12.83 14.69
CA ALA A 170 -8.51 -11.61 14.57
C ALA A 170 -8.46 -11.04 13.15
N ALA A 171 -9.64 -10.78 12.58
CA ALA A 171 -9.82 -10.21 11.26
C ALA A 171 -10.75 -8.98 11.32
N MET A 172 -10.66 -8.08 10.33
CA MET A 172 -11.74 -7.15 10.04
C MET A 172 -12.76 -7.80 9.10
N ALA A 173 -14.05 -7.43 9.23
CA ALA A 173 -15.14 -7.95 8.40
C ALA A 173 -15.12 -7.39 6.96
N ILE A 174 -13.96 -7.49 6.28
CA ILE A 174 -13.76 -7.16 4.86
C ILE A 174 -13.21 -8.39 4.11
N PRO A 175 -13.45 -8.51 2.78
CA PRO A 175 -13.19 -9.76 2.05
C PRO A 175 -11.80 -10.34 2.24
N LEU A 176 -10.74 -9.58 2.01
CA LEU A 176 -9.38 -10.10 2.06
C LEU A 176 -8.91 -10.41 3.49
N SER A 177 -9.31 -9.59 4.48
CA SER A 177 -8.95 -9.85 5.89
C SER A 177 -9.56 -11.15 6.40
N ARG A 178 -10.84 -11.41 6.07
CA ARG A 178 -11.49 -12.68 6.40
C ARG A 178 -10.81 -13.86 5.72
N GLY A 179 -10.62 -13.77 4.40
CA GLY A 179 -10.03 -14.85 3.62
C GLY A 179 -8.63 -15.22 4.07
N GLU A 180 -7.80 -14.23 4.43
CA GLU A 180 -6.45 -14.46 4.92
C GLU A 180 -6.46 -15.17 6.28
N ILE A 181 -7.33 -14.77 7.21
CA ILE A 181 -7.43 -15.41 8.54
C ILE A 181 -8.08 -16.78 8.45
N ASP A 182 -9.06 -17.01 7.57
CA ASP A 182 -9.61 -18.34 7.32
C ASP A 182 -8.51 -19.31 6.82
N TYR A 183 -7.71 -18.86 5.85
CA TYR A 183 -6.56 -19.59 5.37
C TYR A 183 -5.52 -19.83 6.47
N ALA A 184 -5.21 -18.83 7.29
CA ALA A 184 -4.26 -18.96 8.39
C ALA A 184 -4.70 -19.99 9.43
N GLU A 185 -5.98 -20.04 9.75
CA GLU A 185 -6.55 -21.03 10.68
C GLU A 185 -6.35 -22.46 10.15
N GLU A 186 -6.63 -22.69 8.86
CA GLU A 186 -6.42 -23.99 8.22
C GLU A 186 -4.93 -24.38 8.22
N GLN A 187 -4.05 -23.47 7.87
CA GLN A 187 -2.62 -23.69 7.89
C GLN A 187 -2.08 -23.96 9.29
N ALA A 188 -2.53 -23.22 10.31
CA ALA A 188 -2.13 -23.46 11.69
C ALA A 188 -2.47 -24.89 12.15
N LYS A 189 -3.69 -25.36 11.86
CA LYS A 189 -4.11 -26.73 12.13
C LYS A 189 -3.23 -27.77 11.42
N SER A 190 -2.92 -27.54 10.14
CA SER A 190 -2.04 -28.43 9.37
C SER A 190 -0.60 -28.47 9.90
N MET A 191 -0.15 -27.42 10.57
CA MET A 191 1.17 -27.30 11.21
C MET A 191 1.19 -27.87 12.65
N GLY A 192 0.07 -28.41 13.14
CA GLY A 192 -0.07 -28.99 14.48
C GLY A 192 -0.36 -27.97 15.59
N MET A 193 -0.76 -26.76 15.25
CA MET A 193 -1.21 -25.75 16.22
C MET A 193 -2.69 -25.95 16.56
N THR A 194 -3.10 -25.60 17.78
CA THR A 194 -4.50 -25.65 18.21
C THR A 194 -5.15 -24.29 17.97
N ALA A 195 -5.98 -24.16 16.95
CA ALA A 195 -6.82 -22.98 16.76
C ALA A 195 -7.92 -22.98 17.85
N VAL A 196 -7.99 -21.93 18.66
CA VAL A 196 -8.87 -21.89 19.84
C VAL A 196 -10.05 -20.93 19.69
N ASP A 197 -9.88 -19.84 18.93
CA ASP A 197 -10.94 -18.87 18.65
C ASP A 197 -10.61 -18.01 17.43
N LYS A 198 -11.66 -17.43 16.81
CA LYS A 198 -11.53 -16.53 15.68
C LYS A 198 -12.60 -15.43 15.73
N GLU A 199 -12.16 -14.19 15.90
CA GLU A 199 -13.05 -13.04 15.92
C GLU A 199 -12.95 -12.21 14.62
N VAL A 200 -14.12 -11.91 14.04
CA VAL A 200 -14.26 -11.11 12.82
C VAL A 200 -14.96 -9.81 13.19
N ILE A 201 -14.18 -8.73 13.21
CA ILE A 201 -14.55 -7.42 13.78
C ILE A 201 -15.14 -6.54 12.70
N PRO A 202 -16.41 -6.06 12.83
CA PRO A 202 -17.04 -5.22 11.83
C PRO A 202 -16.47 -3.80 11.83
N PRO A 203 -16.26 -3.16 10.64
CA PRO A 203 -15.98 -1.72 10.56
C PRO A 203 -17.29 -0.90 10.46
N PRO A 204 -17.38 0.29 11.06
CA PRO A 204 -16.47 0.81 12.10
C PRO A 204 -16.76 0.19 13.46
N THR A 205 -15.71 -0.11 14.22
CA THR A 205 -15.85 -0.59 15.60
C THR A 205 -15.28 0.45 16.56
N ALA A 206 -16.08 0.90 17.53
CA ALA A 206 -15.66 1.82 18.56
C ALA A 206 -15.07 1.11 19.80
N ASP A 207 -15.65 -0.05 20.17
CA ASP A 207 -15.23 -0.85 21.33
C ASP A 207 -14.80 -2.26 20.90
N TYR A 208 -13.53 -2.57 21.13
CA TYR A 208 -12.91 -3.86 20.81
C TYR A 208 -12.99 -4.86 21.99
N THR A 209 -13.47 -4.42 23.16
CA THR A 209 -13.50 -5.23 24.39
C THR A 209 -14.31 -6.53 24.22
N PRO A 210 -15.49 -6.58 23.59
CA PRO A 210 -16.23 -7.82 23.44
C PRO A 210 -15.48 -8.91 22.67
N PHE A 211 -14.77 -8.53 21.60
CA PHE A 211 -13.95 -9.44 20.78
C PHE A 211 -12.71 -9.90 21.52
N ALA A 212 -12.02 -8.98 22.18
CA ALA A 212 -10.84 -9.28 23.00
C ALA A 212 -11.19 -10.19 24.19
N THR A 213 -12.39 -10.06 24.78
CA THR A 213 -12.86 -10.93 25.87
C THR A 213 -13.00 -12.37 25.39
N LYS A 214 -13.66 -12.62 24.27
CA LYS A 214 -13.81 -13.96 23.71
C LYS A 214 -12.47 -14.60 23.36
N LEU A 215 -11.61 -13.84 22.64
CA LEU A 215 -10.24 -14.29 22.34
C LEU A 215 -9.49 -14.67 23.62
N LYS A 216 -9.51 -13.82 24.66
CA LYS A 216 -8.83 -14.08 25.92
C LYS A 216 -9.40 -15.32 26.64
N ASP A 217 -10.73 -15.46 26.68
CA ASP A 217 -11.40 -16.53 27.42
C ASP A 217 -11.17 -17.91 26.76
N ALA A 218 -10.87 -17.95 25.45
CA ALA A 218 -10.40 -19.15 24.75
C ALA A 218 -8.97 -19.58 25.15
N ASN A 219 -8.30 -18.76 25.97
CA ASN A 219 -6.97 -19.04 26.54
C ASN A 219 -5.89 -19.33 25.48
N PRO A 220 -5.66 -18.47 24.47
CA PRO A 220 -4.55 -18.57 23.55
C PRO A 220 -3.24 -18.14 24.21
N ASN A 221 -2.10 -18.78 23.82
CA ASN A 221 -0.78 -18.24 24.10
C ASN A 221 -0.22 -17.39 22.97
N TRP A 222 -0.77 -17.51 21.75
CA TRP A 222 -0.53 -16.66 20.60
C TRP A 222 -1.84 -16.14 20.01
N ILE A 223 -1.82 -14.89 19.52
CA ILE A 223 -2.89 -14.36 18.67
C ILE A 223 -2.26 -13.80 17.39
N PHE A 224 -2.80 -14.22 16.25
CA PHE A 224 -2.49 -13.66 14.94
C PHE A 224 -3.62 -12.78 14.45
N SER A 225 -3.31 -11.52 14.16
CA SER A 225 -4.25 -10.58 13.55
C SER A 225 -3.76 -10.13 12.18
N TRP A 226 -4.63 -10.24 11.18
CA TRP A 226 -4.40 -9.74 9.84
C TRP A 226 -5.59 -8.90 9.39
N ALA A 227 -5.47 -7.57 9.55
CA ALA A 227 -6.54 -6.60 9.36
C ALA A 227 -5.93 -5.22 9.06
N PRO A 228 -6.71 -4.19 8.69
CA PRO A 228 -6.25 -2.81 8.74
C PRO A 228 -5.69 -2.46 10.12
N TRP A 229 -4.64 -1.63 10.14
CA TRP A 229 -3.80 -1.38 11.30
C TRP A 229 -4.57 -1.04 12.58
N VAL A 230 -5.58 -0.15 12.47
CA VAL A 230 -6.40 0.25 13.63
C VAL A 230 -7.04 -0.95 14.33
N THR A 231 -7.56 -1.92 13.57
CA THR A 231 -8.18 -3.13 14.12
C THR A 231 -7.14 -4.00 14.84
N GLN A 232 -5.96 -4.18 14.26
CA GLN A 232 -4.88 -4.97 14.85
C GLN A 232 -4.47 -4.39 16.22
N VAL A 233 -4.16 -3.10 16.25
CA VAL A 233 -3.66 -2.42 17.46
C VAL A 233 -4.74 -2.31 18.53
N LYS A 234 -5.97 -1.93 18.17
CA LYS A 234 -7.08 -1.80 19.14
C LYS A 234 -7.47 -3.14 19.76
N THR A 235 -7.41 -4.23 18.99
CA THR A 235 -7.61 -5.58 19.53
C THR A 235 -6.52 -5.93 20.55
N PHE A 236 -5.25 -5.69 20.23
CA PHE A 236 -4.14 -5.89 21.15
C PHE A 236 -4.26 -5.07 22.44
N GLU A 237 -4.53 -3.78 22.32
CA GLU A 237 -4.71 -2.90 23.49
C GLU A 237 -5.88 -3.35 24.38
N ALA A 238 -6.97 -3.83 23.79
CA ALA A 238 -8.10 -4.38 24.55
C ALA A 238 -7.71 -5.66 25.27
N LEU A 239 -6.97 -6.58 24.63
CA LEU A 239 -6.44 -7.79 25.26
C LEU A 239 -5.54 -7.49 26.46
N ARG A 240 -4.63 -6.51 26.32
CA ARG A 240 -3.74 -6.07 27.41
C ARG A 240 -4.52 -5.46 28.59
N ARG A 241 -5.52 -4.60 28.30
CA ARG A 241 -6.41 -4.07 29.36
C ARG A 241 -7.18 -5.16 30.10
N LEU A 242 -7.53 -6.26 29.44
CA LEU A 242 -8.18 -7.43 30.05
C LEU A 242 -7.19 -8.37 30.76
N GLY A 243 -5.89 -8.03 30.81
CA GLY A 243 -4.85 -8.81 31.50
C GLY A 243 -4.29 -10.00 30.73
N TRP A 244 -4.61 -10.18 29.43
CA TRP A 244 -3.99 -11.22 28.62
C TRP A 244 -2.49 -10.95 28.43
N GLN A 245 -1.63 -11.97 28.60
CA GLN A 245 -0.17 -11.86 28.61
C GLN A 245 0.53 -12.68 27.52
N GLY A 246 -0.19 -13.24 26.58
CA GLY A 246 0.37 -14.02 25.46
C GLY A 246 1.09 -13.17 24.44
N ASP A 247 1.64 -13.83 23.42
CA ASP A 247 2.33 -13.22 22.29
C ASP A 247 1.32 -12.86 21.18
N TYR A 248 1.46 -11.67 20.64
CA TYR A 248 0.61 -11.14 19.58
C TYR A 248 1.45 -10.83 18.36
N ILE A 249 1.04 -11.34 17.19
CA ILE A 249 1.69 -11.05 15.93
C ILE A 249 0.70 -10.49 14.93
N THR A 250 1.13 -9.50 14.19
CA THR A 250 0.31 -8.80 13.23
C THR A 250 1.08 -8.43 11.98
N TRP A 251 0.38 -8.09 10.92
CA TRP A 251 0.99 -7.58 9.71
C TRP A 251 1.52 -6.15 9.93
N ALA A 252 2.75 -5.92 9.46
CA ALA A 252 3.40 -4.61 9.53
C ALA A 252 2.83 -3.66 8.47
N HIS A 253 1.89 -2.83 8.87
CA HIS A 253 1.44 -1.69 8.09
C HIS A 253 2.46 -0.54 8.15
N ILE A 254 2.14 0.54 7.44
CA ILE A 254 2.95 1.75 7.35
C ILE A 254 3.19 2.44 8.71
N GLU A 255 2.35 2.18 9.71
CA GLU A 255 2.45 2.75 11.06
C GLU A 255 3.29 1.89 12.02
N ALA A 256 3.78 0.73 11.57
CA ALA A 256 4.34 -0.31 12.45
C ALA A 256 5.51 0.18 13.31
N GLU A 257 6.46 0.94 12.75
CA GLU A 257 7.64 1.42 13.48
C GLU A 257 7.25 2.38 14.60
N GLY A 258 6.42 3.37 14.31
CA GLY A 258 5.91 4.32 15.30
C GLY A 258 5.08 3.64 16.40
N GLU A 259 4.26 2.66 16.05
CA GLU A 259 3.41 1.94 17.01
C GLU A 259 4.20 0.98 17.90
N LEU A 260 5.21 0.28 17.39
CA LEU A 260 6.12 -0.51 18.23
C LEU A 260 6.81 0.36 19.28
N ALA A 261 7.28 1.55 18.87
CA ALA A 261 7.90 2.51 19.76
C ALA A 261 6.91 3.12 20.79
N ARG A 262 5.63 3.23 20.43
CA ARG A 262 4.56 3.73 21.32
C ARG A 262 4.11 2.68 22.33
N LEU A 263 3.83 1.45 21.86
CA LEU A 263 3.33 0.35 22.70
C LEU A 263 4.38 -0.16 23.68
N LYS A 264 5.63 -0.24 23.25
CA LYS A 264 6.78 -0.74 24.05
C LYS A 264 6.53 -2.12 24.65
N ASP A 265 5.72 -2.95 24.00
CA ASP A 265 5.42 -4.30 24.46
C ASP A 265 6.31 -5.31 23.73
N PRO A 266 7.17 -6.08 24.43
CA PRO A 266 8.09 -7.02 23.81
C PRO A 266 7.40 -8.25 23.20
N LYS A 267 6.13 -8.47 23.51
CA LYS A 267 5.30 -9.55 22.98
C LYS A 267 4.36 -9.12 21.87
N PHE A 268 4.51 -7.87 21.39
CA PHE A 268 3.84 -7.39 20.20
C PHE A 268 4.82 -7.46 19.03
N TYR A 269 4.60 -8.42 18.14
CA TYR A 269 5.39 -8.64 16.93
C TYR A 269 4.68 -8.07 15.71
N VAL A 270 5.46 -7.55 14.78
CA VAL A 270 4.98 -7.19 13.43
C VAL A 270 5.81 -7.92 12.39
N ILE A 271 5.15 -8.52 11.41
CA ILE A 271 5.79 -9.18 10.26
C ILE A 271 5.44 -8.41 8.99
N GLY A 272 6.42 -8.10 8.15
CA GLY A 272 6.20 -7.33 6.94
C GLY A 272 7.34 -7.42 5.95
N ALA A 273 7.16 -6.77 4.82
CA ALA A 273 8.09 -6.79 3.70
C ALA A 273 8.87 -5.48 3.51
N ASN A 274 8.61 -4.46 4.32
CA ASN A 274 9.30 -3.17 4.24
C ASN A 274 10.42 -3.07 5.27
N SER A 275 11.52 -2.36 4.91
CA SER A 275 12.55 -1.96 5.86
C SER A 275 12.03 -0.88 6.81
N LEU A 276 12.62 -0.79 8.01
CA LEU A 276 12.34 0.28 8.95
C LEU A 276 13.24 1.49 8.68
N PHE A 277 12.76 2.70 9.00
CA PHE A 277 13.54 3.93 8.81
C PHE A 277 14.77 4.00 9.73
N GLN A 278 14.75 3.29 10.87
CA GLN A 278 15.93 3.11 11.71
C GLN A 278 17.09 2.37 11.01
N ASP A 279 16.85 1.61 9.94
CA ASP A 279 17.90 1.00 9.09
C ASP A 279 18.74 2.09 8.37
N ASN A 280 18.26 3.34 8.34
CA ASN A 280 18.96 4.54 7.90
C ASN A 280 19.53 4.44 6.47
N LEU A 281 18.80 3.82 5.56
CA LEU A 281 19.17 3.68 4.16
C LEU A 281 19.21 5.05 3.45
N ALA A 282 19.96 5.16 2.36
CA ALA A 282 20.03 6.39 1.57
C ALA A 282 18.66 6.82 1.05
N ILE A 283 17.83 5.85 0.64
CA ILE A 283 16.46 6.10 0.17
C ILE A 283 15.54 6.62 1.29
N HIS A 284 15.72 6.17 2.55
CA HIS A 284 14.97 6.69 3.70
C HIS A 284 15.26 8.19 3.89
N LYS A 285 16.54 8.58 3.81
CA LYS A 285 16.95 9.99 3.91
C LYS A 285 16.33 10.83 2.80
N GLN A 286 16.30 10.31 1.56
CA GLN A 286 15.67 10.97 0.44
C GLN A 286 14.16 11.21 0.68
N ILE A 287 13.43 10.19 1.15
CA ILE A 287 12.00 10.33 1.48
C ILE A 287 11.79 11.40 2.55
N VAL A 288 12.60 11.39 3.62
CA VAL A 288 12.54 12.39 4.69
C VAL A 288 12.80 13.81 4.17
N GLU A 289 13.80 13.98 3.31
CA GLU A 289 14.12 15.29 2.72
C GLU A 289 13.00 15.81 1.83
N GLU A 290 12.46 14.97 0.94
CA GLU A 290 11.36 15.35 0.06
C GLU A 290 10.07 15.61 0.85
N ALA A 291 9.77 14.83 1.90
CA ALA A 291 8.64 15.07 2.78
C ALA A 291 8.73 16.43 3.49
N LYS A 292 9.94 16.83 3.94
CA LYS A 292 10.19 18.16 4.51
C LYS A 292 9.98 19.27 3.49
N LYS A 293 10.52 19.13 2.26
CA LYS A 293 10.33 20.10 1.18
C LYS A 293 8.86 20.27 0.79
N GLY A 294 8.11 19.15 0.74
CA GLY A 294 6.69 19.15 0.43
C GLY A 294 5.79 19.56 1.59
N ASN A 295 6.35 19.85 2.78
CA ASN A 295 5.60 20.14 4.01
C ASN A 295 4.54 19.06 4.31
N VAL A 296 4.92 17.79 4.12
CA VAL A 296 4.03 16.64 4.32
C VAL A 296 3.74 16.42 5.79
N ARG A 297 2.47 16.24 6.15
CA ARG A 297 2.03 16.08 7.55
C ARG A 297 2.23 14.67 8.10
N TYR A 298 2.40 13.68 7.23
CA TYR A 298 2.56 12.28 7.65
C TYR A 298 4.01 11.98 8.01
N PRO A 299 4.27 11.09 8.98
CA PRO A 299 5.59 10.53 9.21
C PRO A 299 6.17 9.91 7.93
N ALA A 300 7.48 10.06 7.73
CA ALA A 300 8.12 9.69 6.46
C ALA A 300 8.02 8.18 6.16
N GLU A 301 8.02 7.33 7.20
CA GLU A 301 7.85 5.88 7.08
C GLU A 301 6.50 5.50 6.46
N GLN A 302 5.46 6.29 6.70
CA GLN A 302 4.13 6.05 6.15
C GLN A 302 4.01 6.35 4.65
N LEU A 303 4.99 7.04 4.07
CA LEU A 303 5.03 7.41 2.65
C LEU A 303 5.63 6.30 1.76
N THR A 304 6.26 5.28 2.35
CA THR A 304 7.07 4.27 1.65
C THR A 304 6.30 3.52 0.56
N GLU A 305 5.08 3.07 0.85
CA GLU A 305 4.24 2.35 -0.13
C GLU A 305 3.95 3.20 -1.37
N GLY A 306 3.65 4.47 -1.17
CA GLY A 306 3.42 5.41 -2.25
C GLY A 306 4.68 5.77 -3.02
N TRP A 307 5.81 5.88 -2.32
CA TRP A 307 7.10 6.12 -2.95
C TRP A 307 7.49 4.96 -3.88
N ILE A 308 7.33 3.71 -3.42
CA ILE A 308 7.54 2.51 -4.25
C ILE A 308 6.56 2.51 -5.45
N GLY A 309 5.30 2.85 -5.23
CA GLY A 309 4.32 3.03 -6.31
C GLY A 309 4.77 4.06 -7.34
N GLY A 310 5.39 5.15 -6.89
CA GLY A 310 5.99 6.17 -7.75
C GLY A 310 7.19 5.66 -8.56
N MET A 311 8.09 4.87 -7.93
CA MET A 311 9.22 4.24 -8.62
C MET A 311 8.75 3.29 -9.74
N VAL A 312 7.70 2.52 -9.46
CA VAL A 312 7.08 1.63 -10.45
C VAL A 312 6.40 2.43 -11.56
N LEU A 313 5.64 3.47 -11.22
CA LEU A 313 4.99 4.36 -12.18
C LEU A 313 6.02 4.99 -13.13
N GLU A 314 7.14 5.49 -12.60
CA GLU A 314 8.24 6.03 -13.41
C GLU A 314 8.77 5.01 -14.41
N ALA A 315 9.07 3.78 -13.96
CA ALA A 315 9.56 2.71 -14.82
C ALA A 315 8.56 2.33 -15.92
N VAL A 316 7.28 2.20 -15.55
CA VAL A 316 6.18 1.92 -16.49
C VAL A 316 6.09 3.01 -17.57
N LEU A 317 6.05 4.28 -17.18
CA LEU A 317 5.92 5.38 -18.15
C LEU A 317 7.17 5.57 -18.99
N LYS A 318 8.36 5.31 -18.46
CA LYS A 318 9.62 5.28 -19.25
C LYS A 318 9.55 4.24 -20.37
N ASN A 319 9.11 3.02 -20.03
CA ASN A 319 9.03 1.90 -20.98
C ASN A 319 7.87 2.06 -21.97
N ALA A 320 6.72 2.61 -21.54
CA ALA A 320 5.58 2.86 -22.42
C ALA A 320 5.86 3.95 -23.48
N GLY A 321 6.77 4.88 -23.17
CA GLY A 321 7.09 6.01 -24.05
C GLY A 321 5.98 7.06 -24.10
N TRP A 322 6.09 7.99 -25.06
CA TRP A 322 5.09 9.03 -25.32
C TRP A 322 4.72 9.06 -26.82
N PRO A 323 3.43 9.17 -27.18
CA PRO A 323 2.25 9.05 -26.31
C PRO A 323 2.00 7.60 -25.86
N ALA A 324 1.51 7.43 -24.62
CA ALA A 324 1.14 6.12 -24.06
C ALA A 324 -0.39 5.99 -23.96
N ASP A 325 -0.93 4.95 -24.58
CA ASP A 325 -2.29 4.48 -24.37
C ASP A 325 -2.31 3.35 -23.32
N ALA A 326 -3.51 2.88 -22.96
CA ALA A 326 -3.68 1.84 -21.95
C ALA A 326 -2.98 0.52 -22.32
N ALA A 327 -2.93 0.18 -23.62
CA ALA A 327 -2.29 -1.05 -24.09
C ALA A 327 -0.77 -0.99 -23.95
N LYS A 328 -0.14 0.14 -24.32
CA LYS A 328 1.29 0.38 -24.12
C LYS A 328 1.67 0.40 -22.65
N ILE A 329 0.84 1.04 -21.80
CA ILE A 329 1.06 1.07 -20.36
C ILE A 329 0.99 -0.35 -19.80
N ARG A 330 -0.03 -1.16 -20.16
CA ARG A 330 -0.14 -2.55 -19.75
C ARG A 330 1.08 -3.36 -20.17
N ALA A 331 1.47 -3.29 -21.43
CA ALA A 331 2.65 -4.01 -21.93
C ALA A 331 3.95 -3.60 -21.19
N ALA A 332 4.08 -2.33 -20.83
CA ALA A 332 5.18 -1.84 -20.02
C ALA A 332 5.11 -2.36 -18.57
N MET A 333 3.90 -2.49 -18.00
CA MET A 333 3.70 -3.06 -16.65
C MET A 333 4.12 -4.54 -16.61
N GLU A 334 3.76 -5.34 -17.62
CA GLU A 334 4.12 -6.76 -17.73
C GLU A 334 5.65 -7.01 -17.82
N GLN A 335 6.45 -5.96 -17.94
CA GLN A 335 7.91 -6.03 -18.02
C GLN A 335 8.61 -5.22 -16.92
N VAL A 336 7.87 -4.85 -15.87
CA VAL A 336 8.42 -4.07 -14.75
C VAL A 336 9.50 -4.85 -14.03
N LYS A 337 10.64 -4.19 -13.85
CA LYS A 337 11.71 -4.59 -12.94
C LYS A 337 12.27 -3.36 -12.26
N VAL A 338 11.94 -3.19 -10.98
CA VAL A 338 12.32 -2.02 -10.17
C VAL A 338 13.06 -2.47 -8.94
N ASP A 339 14.32 -2.05 -8.81
CA ASP A 339 15.06 -2.12 -7.56
C ASP A 339 14.46 -1.12 -6.56
N THR A 340 14.02 -1.62 -5.42
CA THR A 340 13.41 -0.82 -4.36
C THR A 340 14.43 -0.11 -3.47
N GLN A 341 15.72 -0.21 -3.77
CA GLN A 341 16.84 0.39 -3.04
C GLN A 341 16.84 0.04 -1.55
N GLY A 342 16.37 -1.16 -1.22
CA GLY A 342 16.28 -1.65 0.15
C GLY A 342 15.01 -1.25 0.91
N LEU A 343 14.08 -0.48 0.32
CA LEU A 343 12.76 -0.26 0.92
C LEU A 343 12.00 -1.56 1.15
N ARG A 344 12.28 -2.57 0.32
CA ARG A 344 11.80 -3.95 0.48
C ARG A 344 12.96 -4.93 0.47
N GLY A 345 12.71 -6.16 0.91
CA GLY A 345 13.69 -7.25 0.86
C GLY A 345 14.12 -7.67 -0.55
N GLY A 346 13.40 -7.20 -1.60
CA GLY A 346 13.70 -7.49 -2.99
C GLY A 346 13.02 -6.53 -3.97
N PRO A 347 13.24 -6.73 -5.28
CA PRO A 347 12.68 -5.88 -6.32
C PRO A 347 11.17 -6.09 -6.50
N ILE A 348 10.53 -5.14 -7.19
CA ILE A 348 9.22 -5.35 -7.82
C ILE A 348 9.49 -5.84 -9.24
N GLU A 349 9.03 -7.05 -9.54
CA GLU A 349 9.18 -7.67 -10.85
C GLU A 349 7.83 -8.23 -11.29
N TRP A 350 7.37 -7.81 -12.49
CA TRP A 350 6.14 -8.30 -13.10
C TRP A 350 6.43 -9.01 -14.41
N SER A 351 5.55 -9.93 -14.77
CA SER A 351 5.56 -10.65 -16.04
C SER A 351 4.12 -10.84 -16.51
N ASN A 352 3.89 -11.40 -17.69
CA ASN A 352 2.54 -11.69 -18.20
C ASN A 352 1.74 -12.65 -17.30
N ASP A 353 2.40 -13.43 -16.48
CA ASP A 353 1.79 -14.46 -15.63
C ASP A 353 1.82 -14.12 -14.13
N ASN A 354 2.62 -13.13 -13.73
CA ASN A 354 2.78 -12.71 -12.35
C ASN A 354 2.82 -11.18 -12.25
N HIS A 355 1.76 -10.57 -11.75
CA HIS A 355 1.61 -9.13 -11.56
C HIS A 355 1.87 -8.70 -10.10
N PHE A 356 2.55 -9.57 -9.34
CA PHE A 356 2.99 -9.28 -7.97
C PHE A 356 4.52 -9.22 -7.88
N ARG A 357 5.19 -10.32 -7.72
CA ARG A 357 6.66 -10.51 -7.76
C ARG A 357 6.97 -12.00 -7.63
N THR A 358 8.14 -12.41 -8.13
CA THR A 358 8.54 -13.83 -8.11
C THR A 358 8.94 -14.31 -6.73
N ARG A 359 9.36 -13.40 -5.85
CA ARG A 359 9.79 -13.72 -4.48
C ARG A 359 9.36 -12.64 -3.51
N GLN A 360 8.68 -13.03 -2.46
CA GLN A 360 8.31 -12.18 -1.34
C GLN A 360 9.31 -12.38 -0.20
N TYR A 361 9.71 -11.31 0.46
CA TYR A 361 10.61 -11.33 1.59
C TYR A 361 9.90 -10.83 2.83
N TYR A 362 10.15 -11.49 3.97
CA TYR A 362 9.55 -11.11 5.24
C TYR A 362 10.62 -10.85 6.28
N ARG A 363 10.35 -9.89 7.15
CA ARG A 363 11.14 -9.53 8.31
C ARG A 363 10.19 -9.35 9.49
N VAL A 364 10.62 -9.78 10.70
CA VAL A 364 9.80 -9.64 11.91
C VAL A 364 10.47 -8.66 12.86
N TYR A 365 9.66 -7.78 13.42
CA TYR A 365 10.10 -6.73 14.33
C TYR A 365 9.33 -6.80 15.64
N HIS A 366 9.94 -6.31 16.72
CA HIS A 366 9.32 -6.15 18.01
C HIS A 366 10.00 -5.03 18.80
N TRP A 367 9.44 -4.65 19.94
CA TRP A 367 10.12 -3.76 20.89
C TRP A 367 11.13 -4.56 21.72
N ASP A 368 12.37 -4.12 21.76
CA ASP A 368 13.42 -4.66 22.64
C ASP A 368 13.58 -3.74 23.87
N PRO A 369 13.09 -4.16 25.06
CA PRO A 369 13.17 -3.32 26.27
C PRO A 369 14.61 -3.10 26.74
N ALA A 370 15.54 -4.02 26.47
CA ALA A 370 16.95 -3.89 26.85
C ALA A 370 17.65 -2.78 26.05
N LYS A 371 17.28 -2.62 24.78
CA LYS A 371 17.80 -1.56 23.91
C LYS A 371 16.93 -0.30 23.94
N SER A 372 15.74 -0.36 24.54
CA SER A 372 14.72 0.68 24.45
C SER A 372 14.45 1.13 23.00
N ALA A 373 14.40 0.19 22.08
CA ALA A 373 14.29 0.43 20.64
C ALA A 373 13.51 -0.69 19.94
N VAL A 374 13.00 -0.40 18.75
CA VAL A 374 12.50 -1.42 17.84
C VAL A 374 13.67 -2.28 17.38
N ALA A 375 13.52 -3.59 17.40
CA ALA A 375 14.54 -4.56 17.01
C ALA A 375 14.01 -5.59 16.01
N VAL A 376 14.93 -6.16 15.24
CA VAL A 376 14.66 -7.27 14.34
C VAL A 376 14.62 -8.56 15.15
N ALA A 377 13.44 -9.20 15.19
CA ALA A 377 13.26 -10.52 15.80
C ALA A 377 13.67 -11.65 14.83
N LYS A 378 13.39 -11.47 13.54
CA LYS A 378 13.79 -12.39 12.46
C LYS A 378 14.18 -11.55 11.24
N ASP A 379 15.37 -11.80 10.70
CA ASP A 379 15.83 -11.09 9.50
C ASP A 379 15.20 -11.69 8.22
N TRP A 380 15.45 -11.06 7.08
CA TRP A 380 14.82 -11.36 5.81
C TRP A 380 14.76 -12.85 5.46
N VAL A 381 13.55 -13.36 5.30
CA VAL A 381 13.26 -14.73 4.86
C VAL A 381 12.52 -14.68 3.52
N PRO A 382 13.06 -15.29 2.45
CA PRO A 382 12.40 -15.32 1.15
C PRO A 382 11.34 -16.42 1.06
N TYR A 383 10.27 -16.13 0.32
CA TYR A 383 9.22 -17.06 -0.08
C TYR A 383 8.98 -16.93 -1.57
N ASP A 384 9.10 -18.03 -2.31
CA ASP A 384 8.77 -18.04 -3.74
C ASP A 384 7.27 -17.91 -3.94
N VAL A 385 6.87 -17.02 -4.84
CA VAL A 385 5.47 -16.78 -5.22
C VAL A 385 5.16 -17.63 -6.45
N LYS A 386 4.21 -18.54 -6.29
CA LYS A 386 3.81 -19.51 -7.31
C LYS A 386 2.31 -19.46 -7.53
#